data_bb9430d9c259bc6fe4071c249da9f828
#
_entry.id   bb9430d9c259bc6fe4071c249da9f828
#
_cell.length_a   1.000
_cell.length_b   1.000
_cell.length_c   1.000
_cell.angle_alpha   90.00
_cell.angle_beta   90.00
_cell.angle_gamma   90.00
#
_symmetry.space_group_name_H-M   'P 1'
#
loop_
_entity.id
_entity.type
_entity.pdbx_description
1 polymer ?
#
loop_
_entity_poly.entity_id
_entity_poly.type
_entity_poly.pdbx_seq_one_letter_code
_entity_poly.pdbx_strand_id
1 'polypeptide(L)'
;MADIYNRLYKNKAALNVLAGSIDNAREIYEAAEGYVVVGVLSKAYPDAQAAAAAMKQYGAAIEDAVSIGLGAGDNRQGAVVAEIVKMYEGNHINQIFPAVGATSANLGSRESWINALVSPCGRPGYVNISTGVISAANEDKAIVPVKSAIALVRDMGGHALKYFPMQGLKQEDEYRAVAKACGEEGFALEPTGGIDLDNFGKILEIALEAGVPQVIPHVYSSIIDSASGDTRAEDVRTLLGELKALVDRYV
;
A
#
# COMPACT_ATOMS: atom_id res chain seq x y z
N MET A 1 -11.56 -4.27 16.05
CA MET A 1 -10.17 -4.27 15.56
C MET A 1 -10.19 -4.53 14.08
N ALA A 2 -9.74 -3.56 13.32
CA ALA A 2 -9.60 -3.72 11.89
C ALA A 2 -8.35 -4.56 11.62
N ASP A 3 -8.50 -5.87 11.58
CA ASP A 3 -7.38 -6.79 11.42
C ASP A 3 -7.06 -6.98 9.94
N ILE A 4 -5.93 -6.42 9.49
CA ILE A 4 -5.42 -6.60 8.12
C ILE A 4 -5.21 -8.08 7.78
N TYR A 5 -4.90 -8.93 8.75
CA TYR A 5 -4.66 -10.35 8.51
C TYR A 5 -5.89 -11.08 7.98
N ASN A 6 -7.11 -10.58 8.28
CA ASN A 6 -8.34 -11.09 7.68
C ASN A 6 -8.46 -10.76 6.17
N ARG A 7 -7.65 -9.82 5.67
CA ARG A 7 -7.59 -9.42 4.25
C ARG A 7 -6.50 -10.14 3.47
N LEU A 8 -5.62 -10.87 4.14
CA LEU A 8 -4.51 -11.57 3.51
C LEU A 8 -4.88 -13.04 3.21
N TYR A 9 -4.88 -13.42 1.94
CA TYR A 9 -5.02 -14.81 1.57
C TYR A 9 -3.87 -15.64 2.19
N LYS A 10 -4.21 -16.66 2.98
CA LYS A 10 -3.29 -17.49 3.77
C LYS A 10 -2.28 -16.67 4.61
N ASN A 11 -2.69 -15.53 5.15
CA ASN A 11 -1.82 -14.59 5.87
C ASN A 11 -0.61 -14.10 5.05
N LYS A 12 -0.67 -14.16 3.71
CA LYS A 12 0.47 -13.94 2.83
C LYS A 12 0.32 -12.76 1.89
N ALA A 13 -0.80 -12.65 1.17
CA ALA A 13 -0.98 -11.58 0.21
C ALA A 13 -2.42 -11.07 0.12
N ALA A 14 -2.57 -9.78 -0.19
CA ALA A 14 -3.84 -9.13 -0.51
C ALA A 14 -3.66 -8.19 -1.70
N LEU A 15 -4.76 -7.85 -2.37
CA LEU A 15 -4.77 -6.78 -3.36
C LEU A 15 -4.92 -5.42 -2.69
N ASN A 16 -4.37 -4.36 -3.30
CA ASN A 16 -4.76 -2.99 -3.00
C ASN A 16 -5.18 -2.31 -4.31
N VAL A 17 -6.44 -1.92 -4.39
CA VAL A 17 -7.04 -1.30 -5.59
C VAL A 17 -7.84 -0.06 -5.18
N LEU A 18 -8.10 0.87 -6.11
CA LEU A 18 -8.91 2.06 -5.84
C LEU A 18 -10.38 1.80 -6.11
N ALA A 19 -11.26 2.49 -5.40
CA ALA A 19 -12.68 2.56 -5.74
C ALA A 19 -13.06 3.95 -6.22
N GLY A 20 -13.88 4.02 -7.27
CA GLY A 20 -14.46 5.27 -7.77
C GLY A 20 -15.68 5.71 -6.95
N SER A 21 -16.39 4.76 -6.34
CA SER A 21 -17.62 4.97 -5.56
C SER A 21 -17.77 3.92 -4.46
N ILE A 22 -18.74 4.12 -3.54
CA ILE A 22 -19.06 3.13 -2.51
C ILE A 22 -19.61 1.84 -3.15
N ASP A 23 -20.42 1.95 -4.18
CA ASP A 23 -20.96 0.78 -4.88
C ASP A 23 -19.84 0.02 -5.60
N ASN A 24 -18.92 0.74 -6.26
CA ASN A 24 -17.72 0.12 -6.83
C ASN A 24 -16.84 -0.54 -5.76
N ALA A 25 -16.73 0.05 -4.56
CA ALA A 25 -16.01 -0.58 -3.45
C ALA A 25 -16.62 -1.92 -3.02
N ARG A 26 -17.97 -2.05 -3.01
CA ARG A 26 -18.66 -3.32 -2.76
C ARG A 26 -18.36 -4.35 -3.85
N GLU A 27 -18.47 -3.94 -5.13
CA GLU A 27 -18.16 -4.81 -6.26
C GLU A 27 -16.71 -5.34 -6.20
N ILE A 28 -15.76 -4.47 -5.88
CA ILE A 28 -14.34 -4.84 -5.67
C ILE A 28 -14.21 -5.84 -4.52
N TYR A 29 -14.82 -5.54 -3.39
CA TYR A 29 -14.71 -6.36 -2.18
C TYR A 29 -15.26 -7.77 -2.40
N GLU A 30 -16.42 -7.88 -3.08
CA GLU A 30 -17.02 -9.16 -3.49
C GLU A 30 -16.15 -9.88 -4.53
N ALA A 31 -15.66 -9.16 -5.56
CA ALA A 31 -14.81 -9.73 -6.60
C ALA A 31 -13.49 -10.26 -6.06
N ALA A 32 -12.96 -9.62 -5.01
CA ALA A 32 -11.74 -10.03 -4.32
C ALA A 32 -11.98 -11.04 -3.17
N GLU A 33 -13.23 -11.50 -2.96
CA GLU A 33 -13.60 -12.42 -1.86
C GLU A 33 -13.11 -11.92 -0.49
N GLY A 34 -13.04 -10.61 -0.28
CA GLY A 34 -12.53 -9.97 0.92
C GLY A 34 -10.99 -9.92 1.05
N TYR A 35 -10.23 -10.52 0.11
CA TYR A 35 -8.75 -10.48 0.12
C TYR A 35 -8.21 -9.21 -0.55
N VAL A 36 -8.69 -8.07 -0.07
CA VAL A 36 -8.36 -6.75 -0.62
C VAL A 36 -8.42 -5.68 0.46
N VAL A 37 -7.64 -4.63 0.27
CA VAL A 37 -7.85 -3.33 0.89
C VAL A 37 -8.16 -2.31 -0.20
N VAL A 38 -9.27 -1.58 -0.04
CA VAL A 38 -9.81 -0.67 -1.06
C VAL A 38 -9.37 0.75 -0.79
N GLY A 39 -8.62 1.31 -1.72
CA GLY A 39 -8.04 2.64 -1.60
C GLY A 39 -9.09 3.74 -1.72
N VAL A 40 -9.14 4.61 -0.69
CA VAL A 40 -9.90 5.86 -0.68
C VAL A 40 -8.91 7.00 -0.45
N LEU A 41 -8.83 7.95 -1.40
CA LEU A 41 -7.77 8.95 -1.44
C LEU A 41 -8.12 10.18 -0.59
N SER A 42 -7.28 10.52 0.39
CA SER A 42 -7.47 11.71 1.24
C SER A 42 -7.55 13.00 0.44
N LYS A 43 -6.78 13.14 -0.63
CA LYS A 43 -6.77 14.33 -1.48
C LYS A 43 -8.07 14.60 -2.25
N ALA A 44 -9.00 13.64 -2.29
CA ALA A 44 -10.30 13.82 -2.92
C ALA A 44 -11.27 14.66 -2.06
N TYR A 45 -10.89 14.97 -0.82
CA TYR A 45 -11.71 15.67 0.15
C TYR A 45 -11.07 16.98 0.57
N PRO A 46 -11.89 17.98 0.98
CA PRO A 46 -11.38 19.31 1.33
C PRO A 46 -10.50 19.32 2.59
N ASP A 47 -10.74 18.39 3.52
CA ASP A 47 -10.01 18.29 4.78
C ASP A 47 -10.07 16.86 5.38
N ALA A 48 -9.35 16.64 6.48
CA ALA A 48 -9.26 15.35 7.15
C ALA A 48 -10.62 14.90 7.75
N GLN A 49 -11.46 15.83 8.18
CA GLN A 49 -12.77 15.52 8.78
C GLN A 49 -13.73 14.99 7.72
N ALA A 50 -13.81 15.67 6.57
CA ALA A 50 -14.61 15.23 5.44
C ALA A 50 -14.13 13.88 4.89
N ALA A 51 -12.80 13.70 4.78
CA ALA A 51 -12.21 12.42 4.36
C ALA A 51 -12.57 11.29 5.32
N ALA A 52 -12.39 11.47 6.64
CA ALA A 52 -12.73 10.47 7.65
C ALA A 52 -14.22 10.12 7.65
N ALA A 53 -15.11 11.11 7.49
CA ALA A 53 -16.54 10.88 7.40
C ALA A 53 -16.93 10.04 6.17
N ALA A 54 -16.35 10.33 5.02
CA ALA A 54 -16.54 9.53 3.81
C ALA A 54 -15.96 8.11 3.96
N MET A 55 -14.74 7.98 4.45
CA MET A 55 -14.07 6.68 4.65
C MET A 55 -14.83 5.76 5.60
N LYS A 56 -15.52 6.30 6.63
CA LYS A 56 -16.44 5.53 7.48
C LYS A 56 -17.61 4.92 6.69
N GLN A 57 -18.12 5.63 5.67
CA GLN A 57 -19.20 5.09 4.83
C GLN A 57 -18.69 3.96 3.93
N TYR A 58 -17.47 4.10 3.38
CA TYR A 58 -16.81 3.00 2.68
C TYR A 58 -16.58 1.81 3.62
N GLY A 59 -16.03 2.06 4.82
CA GLY A 59 -15.78 1.01 5.81
C GLY A 59 -17.04 0.22 6.15
N ALA A 60 -18.16 0.90 6.39
CA ALA A 60 -19.44 0.25 6.65
C ALA A 60 -19.95 -0.62 5.48
N ALA A 61 -19.50 -0.34 4.25
CA ALA A 61 -19.89 -1.09 3.06
C ALA A 61 -19.02 -2.32 2.79
N ILE A 62 -17.77 -2.34 3.29
CA ILE A 62 -16.73 -3.34 2.97
C ILE A 62 -15.98 -3.84 4.22
N GLU A 63 -16.66 -3.93 5.36
CA GLU A 63 -16.12 -4.47 6.62
C GLU A 63 -14.78 -3.83 7.03
N ASP A 64 -14.69 -2.50 6.93
CA ASP A 64 -13.49 -1.70 7.20
C ASP A 64 -12.24 -2.05 6.34
N ALA A 65 -12.40 -2.79 5.24
CA ALA A 65 -11.32 -3.08 4.29
C ALA A 65 -10.85 -1.83 3.52
N VAL A 66 -10.76 -0.70 4.20
CA VAL A 66 -10.34 0.59 3.64
C VAL A 66 -8.84 0.76 3.76
N SER A 67 -8.23 1.18 2.64
CA SER A 67 -6.85 1.66 2.55
C SER A 67 -6.87 3.19 2.44
N ILE A 68 -6.48 3.89 3.50
CA ILE A 68 -6.38 5.35 3.50
C ILE A 68 -5.23 5.75 2.58
N GLY A 69 -5.53 6.42 1.47
CA GLY A 69 -4.58 6.76 0.41
C GLY A 69 -4.15 8.22 0.42
N LEU A 70 -2.87 8.48 0.10
CA LEU A 70 -2.34 9.82 -0.14
C LEU A 70 -2.83 10.42 -1.48
N GLY A 71 -3.00 9.54 -2.48
CA GLY A 71 -3.23 9.90 -3.87
C GLY A 71 -1.95 10.18 -4.66
N ALA A 72 -1.51 9.17 -5.44
CA ALA A 72 -0.28 9.19 -6.24
C ALA A 72 0.99 9.61 -5.45
N GLY A 73 1.06 9.28 -4.16
CA GLY A 73 2.20 9.64 -3.31
C GLY A 73 2.32 11.13 -3.00
N ASP A 74 1.23 11.90 -3.10
CA ASP A 74 1.23 13.34 -2.78
C ASP A 74 1.68 13.56 -1.32
N ASN A 75 2.90 14.05 -1.15
CA ASN A 75 3.53 14.20 0.16
C ASN A 75 2.86 15.25 1.06
N ARG A 76 2.08 16.18 0.48
CA ARG A 76 1.28 17.16 1.23
C ARG A 76 0.16 16.49 2.02
N GLN A 77 -0.26 15.31 1.59
CA GLN A 77 -1.30 14.53 2.26
C GLN A 77 -0.80 13.79 3.52
N GLY A 78 0.50 13.72 3.76
CA GLY A 78 1.04 13.01 4.93
C GLY A 78 0.49 13.53 6.27
N ALA A 79 0.40 14.85 6.45
CA ALA A 79 -0.20 15.45 7.64
C ALA A 79 -1.72 15.21 7.70
N VAL A 80 -2.41 15.28 6.55
CA VAL A 80 -3.86 15.02 6.46
C VAL A 80 -4.18 13.59 6.87
N VAL A 81 -3.44 12.60 6.36
CA VAL A 81 -3.61 11.19 6.75
C VAL A 81 -3.36 10.99 8.24
N ALA A 82 -2.32 11.62 8.81
CA ALA A 82 -2.06 11.57 10.25
C ALA A 82 -3.21 12.16 11.09
N GLU A 83 -3.97 13.14 10.56
CA GLU A 83 -5.16 13.67 11.22
C GLU A 83 -6.39 12.76 11.03
N ILE A 84 -6.57 12.16 9.84
CA ILE A 84 -7.67 11.23 9.56
C ILE A 84 -7.69 10.08 10.57
N VAL A 85 -6.53 9.49 10.89
CA VAL A 85 -6.44 8.31 11.76
C VAL A 85 -6.86 8.58 13.21
N LYS A 86 -6.96 9.83 13.63
CA LYS A 86 -7.58 10.19 14.93
C LYS A 86 -9.08 9.89 14.96
N MET A 87 -9.73 9.87 13.79
CA MET A 87 -11.18 9.77 13.63
C MET A 87 -11.62 8.46 12.97
N TYR A 88 -10.78 7.88 12.12
CA TYR A 88 -11.04 6.65 11.40
C TYR A 88 -9.71 6.00 10.97
N GLU A 89 -9.52 4.73 11.28
CA GLU A 89 -8.27 4.01 11.02
C GLU A 89 -8.29 3.12 9.77
N GLY A 90 -9.44 2.53 9.38
CA GLY A 90 -9.50 1.49 8.35
C GLY A 90 -8.65 0.26 8.71
N ASN A 91 -8.39 -0.62 7.74
CA ASN A 91 -7.45 -1.72 7.92
C ASN A 91 -6.02 -1.34 7.54
N HIS A 92 -5.84 -0.32 6.69
CA HIS A 92 -4.59 -0.04 6.02
C HIS A 92 -4.38 1.46 5.81
N ILE A 93 -3.15 1.94 6.02
CA ILE A 93 -2.78 3.35 5.94
C ILE A 93 -1.53 3.51 5.08
N ASN A 94 -1.64 4.30 4.02
CA ASN A 94 -0.50 4.71 3.23
C ASN A 94 0.11 5.99 3.80
N GLN A 95 1.41 5.97 4.10
CA GLN A 95 2.06 7.15 4.66
C GLN A 95 3.40 7.46 4.01
N ILE A 96 3.75 8.75 3.91
CA ILE A 96 5.10 9.19 3.57
C ILE A 96 6.06 8.79 4.71
N PHE A 97 7.31 8.49 4.37
CA PHE A 97 8.29 7.99 5.34
C PHE A 97 8.37 8.85 6.62
N PRO A 98 8.55 10.19 6.57
CA PRO A 98 8.74 11.00 7.77
C PRO A 98 7.48 11.17 8.64
N ALA A 99 6.30 10.78 8.15
CA ALA A 99 5.04 10.94 8.90
C ALA A 99 4.52 9.63 9.54
N VAL A 100 5.23 8.51 9.37
CA VAL A 100 4.84 7.20 9.95
C VAL A 100 4.69 7.29 11.46
N GLY A 101 5.69 7.83 12.17
CA GLY A 101 5.66 7.94 13.64
C GLY A 101 4.53 8.83 14.16
N ALA A 102 4.22 9.93 13.49
CA ALA A 102 3.08 10.79 13.85
C ALA A 102 1.75 10.06 13.65
N THR A 103 1.63 9.28 12.57
CA THR A 103 0.43 8.48 12.29
C THR A 103 0.24 7.39 13.32
N SER A 104 1.29 6.66 13.67
CA SER A 104 1.28 5.64 14.72
C SER A 104 0.89 6.23 16.07
N ALA A 105 1.48 7.37 16.46
CA ALA A 105 1.13 8.06 17.70
C ALA A 105 -0.35 8.51 17.73
N ASN A 106 -0.88 8.99 16.61
CA ASN A 106 -2.28 9.43 16.48
C ASN A 106 -3.30 8.28 16.50
N LEU A 107 -2.90 7.06 16.10
CA LEU A 107 -3.72 5.86 16.28
C LEU A 107 -3.92 5.51 17.77
N GLY A 108 -2.93 5.82 18.61
CA GLY A 108 -2.98 5.47 20.04
C GLY A 108 -2.98 3.95 20.25
N SER A 109 -3.99 3.42 20.95
CA SER A 109 -4.15 1.97 21.18
C SER A 109 -4.89 1.22 20.07
N ARG A 110 -5.33 1.91 19.02
CA ARG A 110 -6.00 1.30 17.87
C ARG A 110 -4.96 0.69 16.95
N GLU A 111 -5.29 -0.44 16.38
CA GLU A 111 -4.38 -1.17 15.48
C GLU A 111 -4.80 -0.95 14.04
N SER A 112 -3.87 -0.58 13.18
CA SER A 112 -4.02 -0.54 11.75
C SER A 112 -2.66 -0.71 11.09
N TRP A 113 -2.65 -1.22 9.88
CA TRP A 113 -1.43 -1.45 9.13
C TRP A 113 -0.93 -0.14 8.51
N ILE A 114 0.29 0.27 8.83
CA ILE A 114 0.91 1.49 8.28
C ILE A 114 2.06 1.09 7.37
N ASN A 115 2.01 1.48 6.10
CA ASN A 115 3.19 1.40 5.24
C ASN A 115 3.98 2.71 5.24
N ALA A 116 5.26 2.62 4.91
CA ALA A 116 6.16 3.75 4.73
C ALA A 116 6.56 3.87 3.25
N LEU A 117 6.26 5.00 2.63
CA LEU A 117 6.67 5.28 1.25
C LEU A 117 8.20 5.43 1.17
N VAL A 118 8.82 4.58 0.35
CA VAL A 118 10.21 4.69 -0.09
C VAL A 118 10.27 4.66 -1.61
N SER A 119 11.27 5.29 -2.20
CA SER A 119 11.38 5.37 -3.67
C SER A 119 12.63 4.70 -4.20
N PRO A 120 12.61 4.21 -5.44
CA PRO A 120 13.80 3.83 -6.18
C PRO A 120 14.84 4.93 -6.20
N CYS A 121 16.12 4.58 -6.24
CA CYS A 121 17.23 5.53 -6.23
C CYS A 121 18.31 5.24 -7.28
N GLY A 122 18.11 4.26 -8.16
CA GLY A 122 19.08 3.82 -9.17
C GLY A 122 20.19 2.91 -8.61
N ARG A 123 20.04 2.43 -7.35
CA ARG A 123 21.07 1.62 -6.68
C ARG A 123 20.44 0.43 -5.96
N PRO A 124 20.58 -0.81 -6.45
CA PRO A 124 20.10 -2.00 -5.78
C PRO A 124 20.60 -2.11 -4.33
N GLY A 125 19.70 -2.48 -3.41
CA GLY A 125 19.98 -2.57 -1.97
C GLY A 125 19.84 -1.26 -1.19
N TYR A 126 19.49 -0.16 -1.87
CA TYR A 126 19.25 1.15 -1.28
C TYR A 126 17.88 1.70 -1.69
N VAL A 127 17.33 2.58 -0.86
CA VAL A 127 16.09 3.30 -1.14
C VAL A 127 16.21 4.77 -0.73
N ASN A 128 15.43 5.62 -1.40
CA ASN A 128 15.27 7.01 -1.02
C ASN A 128 14.12 7.14 -0.01
N ILE A 129 14.41 7.68 1.18
CA ILE A 129 13.43 7.95 2.24
C ILE A 129 13.01 9.42 2.31
N SER A 130 13.56 10.28 1.43
CA SER A 130 13.18 11.70 1.30
C SER A 130 11.82 11.85 0.61
N THR A 131 10.75 11.44 1.28
CA THR A 131 9.38 11.43 0.72
C THR A 131 8.45 12.50 1.35
N GLY A 132 8.96 13.29 2.29
CA GLY A 132 8.23 14.42 2.89
C GLY A 132 8.28 15.67 2.02
N VAL A 133 7.45 16.66 2.35
CA VAL A 133 7.33 17.92 1.57
C VAL A 133 8.69 18.63 1.44
N ILE A 134 9.40 18.78 2.56
CA ILE A 134 10.70 19.47 2.58
C ILE A 134 11.79 18.56 2.03
N SER A 135 11.89 17.34 2.51
CA SER A 135 12.95 16.41 2.13
C SER A 135 12.89 15.99 0.66
N ALA A 136 11.68 15.87 0.08
CA ALA A 136 11.53 15.59 -1.36
C ALA A 136 11.91 16.78 -2.24
N ALA A 137 11.84 18.00 -1.74
CA ALA A 137 12.26 19.20 -2.46
C ALA A 137 13.77 19.48 -2.34
N ASN A 138 14.45 18.89 -1.32
CA ASN A 138 15.90 19.06 -1.14
C ASN A 138 16.67 18.38 -2.29
N GLU A 139 17.78 18.96 -2.71
CA GLU A 139 18.68 18.40 -3.72
C GLU A 139 19.35 17.13 -3.19
N ASP A 140 19.86 17.16 -1.97
CA ASP A 140 20.45 16.02 -1.28
C ASP A 140 19.36 15.09 -0.75
N LYS A 141 19.23 13.91 -1.37
CA LYS A 141 18.28 12.88 -0.94
C LYS A 141 18.88 11.98 0.13
N ALA A 142 18.10 11.60 1.11
CA ALA A 142 18.47 10.58 2.08
C ALA A 142 18.34 9.17 1.44
N ILE A 143 19.44 8.72 0.83
CA ILE A 143 19.58 7.38 0.26
C ILE A 143 20.19 6.48 1.32
N VAL A 144 19.45 5.48 1.77
CA VAL A 144 19.88 4.57 2.85
C VAL A 144 19.78 3.10 2.43
N PRO A 145 20.55 2.20 3.04
CA PRO A 145 20.33 0.75 2.87
C PRO A 145 18.89 0.36 3.20
N VAL A 146 18.31 -0.56 2.46
CA VAL A 146 16.93 -1.03 2.69
C VAL A 146 16.72 -1.49 4.12
N LYS A 147 17.69 -2.25 4.69
CA LYS A 147 17.61 -2.72 6.09
C LYS A 147 17.57 -1.57 7.10
N SER A 148 18.29 -0.48 6.84
CA SER A 148 18.22 0.72 7.69
C SER A 148 16.85 1.41 7.59
N ALA A 149 16.26 1.48 6.39
CA ALA A 149 14.90 1.98 6.22
C ALA A 149 13.87 1.13 6.99
N ILE A 150 13.98 -0.20 6.92
CA ILE A 150 13.13 -1.14 7.66
C ILE A 150 13.24 -0.90 9.17
N ALA A 151 14.46 -0.80 9.71
CA ALA A 151 14.69 -0.55 11.14
C ALA A 151 14.02 0.75 11.59
N LEU A 152 14.22 1.84 10.83
CA LEU A 152 13.59 3.13 11.12
C LEU A 152 12.06 3.08 11.06
N VAL A 153 11.50 2.34 10.10
CA VAL A 153 10.03 2.19 10.00
C VAL A 153 9.48 1.41 11.20
N ARG A 154 10.17 0.36 11.65
CA ARG A 154 9.81 -0.37 12.87
C ARG A 154 9.83 0.53 14.11
N ASP A 155 10.89 1.34 14.27
CA ASP A 155 11.01 2.30 15.39
C ASP A 155 9.86 3.33 15.39
N MET A 156 9.34 3.67 14.21
CA MET A 156 8.19 4.56 14.05
C MET A 156 6.82 3.86 14.18
N GLY A 157 6.78 2.54 14.35
CA GLY A 157 5.54 1.76 14.45
C GLY A 157 4.89 1.45 13.10
N GLY A 158 5.66 1.43 12.02
CA GLY A 158 5.19 0.99 10.69
C GLY A 158 5.41 -0.50 10.45
N HIS A 159 4.69 -1.06 9.46
CA HIS A 159 4.57 -2.50 9.23
C HIS A 159 5.12 -2.95 7.87
N ALA A 160 5.22 -2.06 6.88
CA ALA A 160 5.63 -2.39 5.53
C ALA A 160 6.44 -1.26 4.87
N LEU A 161 7.29 -1.62 3.90
CA LEU A 161 7.81 -0.66 2.92
C LEU A 161 6.86 -0.61 1.72
N LYS A 162 6.38 0.59 1.38
CA LYS A 162 5.72 0.87 0.11
C LYS A 162 6.76 1.35 -0.90
N TYR A 163 7.10 0.50 -1.85
CA TYR A 163 8.11 0.80 -2.88
C TYR A 163 7.46 1.46 -4.10
N PHE A 164 7.60 2.79 -4.22
CA PHE A 164 6.92 3.61 -5.23
C PHE A 164 7.77 4.84 -5.66
N PRO A 165 7.75 5.21 -6.96
CA PRO A 165 7.12 4.55 -8.10
C PRO A 165 8.08 3.52 -8.74
N MET A 166 7.71 2.23 -8.75
CA MET A 166 8.56 1.22 -9.33
C MET A 166 8.48 1.11 -10.88
N GLN A 167 7.46 1.70 -11.49
CA GLN A 167 7.24 1.69 -12.94
C GLN A 167 7.17 0.27 -13.54
N GLY A 168 6.39 -0.62 -12.90
CA GLY A 168 6.32 -2.03 -13.28
C GLY A 168 7.68 -2.71 -13.06
N LEU A 169 8.16 -3.42 -14.07
CA LEU A 169 9.45 -4.14 -13.99
C LEU A 169 10.65 -3.33 -14.52
N LYS A 170 10.50 -2.02 -14.78
CA LYS A 170 11.63 -1.21 -15.29
C LYS A 170 12.80 -1.11 -14.32
N GLN A 171 12.55 -1.31 -13.04
CA GLN A 171 13.55 -1.26 -11.98
C GLN A 171 13.62 -2.61 -11.25
N GLU A 172 13.53 -3.71 -12.00
CA GLU A 172 13.45 -5.07 -11.45
C GLU A 172 14.62 -5.39 -10.51
N ASP A 173 15.86 -5.02 -10.86
CA ASP A 173 17.04 -5.31 -10.02
C ASP A 173 16.98 -4.63 -8.66
N GLU A 174 16.52 -3.35 -8.61
CA GLU A 174 16.32 -2.66 -7.35
C GLU A 174 15.17 -3.32 -6.57
N TYR A 175 14.05 -3.65 -7.23
CA TYR A 175 12.92 -4.30 -6.59
C TYR A 175 13.30 -5.66 -6.00
N ARG A 176 14.05 -6.49 -6.72
CA ARG A 176 14.59 -7.76 -6.20
C ARG A 176 15.43 -7.57 -4.96
N ALA A 177 16.29 -6.54 -4.95
CA ALA A 177 17.12 -6.23 -3.78
C ALA A 177 16.26 -5.75 -2.58
N VAL A 178 15.20 -4.98 -2.81
CA VAL A 178 14.26 -4.57 -1.77
C VAL A 178 13.48 -5.78 -1.24
N ALA A 179 12.94 -6.62 -2.11
CA ALA A 179 12.22 -7.84 -1.74
C ALA A 179 13.10 -8.78 -0.90
N LYS A 180 14.36 -9.01 -1.34
CA LYS A 180 15.33 -9.81 -0.59
C LYS A 180 15.56 -9.26 0.82
N ALA A 181 15.80 -7.95 0.95
CA ALA A 181 16.00 -7.33 2.26
C ALA A 181 14.76 -7.46 3.15
N CYS A 182 13.56 -7.26 2.60
CA CYS A 182 12.31 -7.45 3.32
C CYS A 182 12.13 -8.90 3.79
N GLY A 183 12.43 -9.89 2.95
CA GLY A 183 12.38 -11.30 3.31
C GLY A 183 13.37 -11.66 4.43
N GLU A 184 14.63 -11.23 4.31
CA GLU A 184 15.67 -11.46 5.30
C GLU A 184 15.35 -10.82 6.67
N GLU A 185 14.71 -9.65 6.66
CA GLU A 185 14.32 -8.94 7.88
C GLU A 185 12.92 -9.36 8.40
N GLY A 186 12.19 -10.23 7.69
CA GLY A 186 10.82 -10.57 8.05
C GLY A 186 9.90 -9.34 8.05
N PHE A 187 9.99 -8.49 7.03
CA PHE A 187 9.25 -7.24 6.93
C PHE A 187 8.39 -7.20 5.66
N ALA A 188 7.19 -6.65 5.75
CA ALA A 188 6.25 -6.66 4.64
C ALA A 188 6.62 -5.67 3.53
N LEU A 189 6.14 -5.95 2.30
CA LEU A 189 6.44 -5.18 1.11
C LEU A 189 5.19 -4.89 0.29
N GLU A 190 5.07 -3.64 -0.16
CA GLU A 190 3.95 -3.15 -0.96
C GLU A 190 4.47 -2.54 -2.28
N PRO A 191 4.67 -3.38 -3.32
CA PRO A 191 5.08 -2.90 -4.64
C PRO A 191 3.98 -2.02 -5.24
N THR A 192 4.39 -0.85 -5.78
CA THR A 192 3.44 0.16 -6.23
C THR A 192 3.96 0.93 -7.45
N GLY A 193 3.08 1.14 -8.43
CA GLY A 193 3.32 1.98 -9.60
C GLY A 193 3.67 1.21 -10.87
N GLY A 194 2.82 1.35 -11.89
CA GLY A 194 2.97 0.68 -13.18
C GLY A 194 2.69 -0.83 -13.13
N ILE A 195 1.94 -1.29 -12.15
CA ILE A 195 1.48 -2.67 -12.06
C ILE A 195 0.21 -2.80 -12.90
N ASP A 196 0.17 -3.83 -13.74
CA ASP A 196 -0.93 -4.18 -14.63
C ASP A 196 -1.13 -5.71 -14.65
N LEU A 197 -2.11 -6.19 -15.43
CA LEU A 197 -2.42 -7.61 -15.55
C LEU A 197 -1.26 -8.44 -16.13
N ASP A 198 -0.40 -7.84 -16.95
CA ASP A 198 0.68 -8.56 -17.62
C ASP A 198 1.92 -8.76 -16.71
N ASN A 199 2.15 -7.84 -15.77
CA ASN A 199 3.34 -7.85 -14.90
C ASN A 199 3.06 -8.19 -13.43
N PHE A 200 1.79 -8.20 -13.00
CA PHE A 200 1.39 -8.45 -11.62
C PHE A 200 1.96 -9.77 -11.07
N GLY A 201 1.78 -10.85 -11.80
CA GLY A 201 2.25 -12.17 -11.37
C GLY A 201 3.75 -12.21 -11.13
N LYS A 202 4.53 -11.63 -12.04
CA LYS A 202 5.99 -11.57 -11.89
C LYS A 202 6.43 -10.73 -10.69
N ILE A 203 5.77 -9.59 -10.46
CA ILE A 203 6.05 -8.71 -9.33
C ILE A 203 5.75 -9.42 -8.00
N LEU A 204 4.60 -10.09 -7.90
CA LEU A 204 4.24 -10.85 -6.71
C LEU A 204 5.18 -12.03 -6.49
N GLU A 205 5.50 -12.78 -7.54
CA GLU A 205 6.40 -13.94 -7.48
C GLU A 205 7.78 -13.56 -6.95
N ILE A 206 8.39 -12.46 -7.41
CA ILE A 206 9.68 -11.96 -6.90
C ILE A 206 9.65 -11.77 -5.37
N ALA A 207 8.57 -11.21 -4.83
CA ALA A 207 8.46 -11.00 -3.39
C ALA A 207 8.25 -12.32 -2.63
N LEU A 208 7.45 -13.24 -3.18
CA LEU A 208 7.22 -14.57 -2.58
C LEU A 208 8.50 -15.41 -2.58
N GLU A 209 9.24 -15.46 -3.70
CA GLU A 209 10.55 -16.13 -3.82
C GLU A 209 11.57 -15.60 -2.81
N ALA A 210 11.55 -14.29 -2.55
CA ALA A 210 12.42 -13.65 -1.57
C ALA A 210 12.02 -13.92 -0.12
N GLY A 211 10.93 -14.63 0.14
CA GLY A 211 10.45 -14.96 1.48
C GLY A 211 9.80 -13.79 2.22
N VAL A 212 9.35 -12.75 1.52
CA VAL A 212 8.62 -11.62 2.14
C VAL A 212 7.41 -12.15 2.89
N PRO A 213 7.22 -11.81 4.18
CA PRO A 213 6.15 -12.40 4.99
C PRO A 213 4.75 -12.01 4.53
N GLN A 214 4.51 -10.74 4.21
CA GLN A 214 3.26 -10.23 3.64
C GLN A 214 3.54 -9.33 2.46
N VAL A 215 2.75 -9.50 1.38
CA VAL A 215 2.88 -8.71 0.15
C VAL A 215 1.52 -8.12 -0.22
N ILE A 216 1.46 -6.81 -0.41
CA ILE A 216 0.23 -6.12 -0.85
C ILE A 216 0.55 -5.30 -2.11
N PRO A 217 0.44 -5.89 -3.32
CA PRO A 217 0.63 -5.14 -4.57
C PRO A 217 -0.49 -4.12 -4.78
N HIS A 218 -0.11 -2.89 -5.18
CA HIS A 218 -1.05 -1.81 -5.46
C HIS A 218 -1.29 -1.72 -6.97
N VAL A 219 -2.46 -2.17 -7.43
CA VAL A 219 -2.86 -2.14 -8.84
C VAL A 219 -3.95 -1.08 -9.03
N TYR A 220 -3.65 -0.03 -9.78
CA TYR A 220 -4.52 1.15 -9.85
C TYR A 220 -4.95 1.48 -11.29
N SER A 221 -4.26 2.39 -11.96
CA SER A 221 -4.70 2.98 -13.23
C SER A 221 -4.91 1.99 -14.37
N SER A 222 -4.25 0.85 -14.34
CA SER A 222 -4.35 -0.19 -15.39
C SER A 222 -5.70 -0.89 -15.43
N ILE A 223 -6.39 -0.94 -14.29
CA ILE A 223 -7.68 -1.63 -14.12
C ILE A 223 -8.86 -0.68 -13.88
N ILE A 224 -8.64 0.64 -13.95
CA ILE A 224 -9.70 1.63 -13.85
C ILE A 224 -10.30 1.89 -15.23
N ASP A 225 -11.62 1.85 -15.32
CA ASP A 225 -12.35 2.28 -16.51
C ASP A 225 -12.28 3.80 -16.66
N SER A 226 -11.82 4.28 -17.81
CA SER A 226 -11.59 5.69 -18.05
C SER A 226 -12.88 6.52 -18.19
N ALA A 227 -14.02 5.89 -18.47
CA ALA A 227 -15.30 6.58 -18.65
C ALA A 227 -16.03 6.75 -17.32
N SER A 228 -16.05 5.72 -16.47
CA SER A 228 -16.73 5.75 -15.17
C SER A 228 -15.81 6.21 -14.03
N GLY A 229 -14.50 5.95 -14.13
CA GLY A 229 -13.56 6.12 -13.03
C GLY A 229 -13.58 4.96 -12.01
N ASP A 230 -14.37 3.93 -12.26
CA ASP A 230 -14.50 2.75 -11.40
C ASP A 230 -13.44 1.69 -11.75
N THR A 231 -12.98 0.96 -10.77
CA THR A 231 -12.15 -0.23 -10.98
C THR A 231 -13.02 -1.37 -11.53
N ARG A 232 -12.55 -2.01 -12.60
CA ARG A 232 -13.26 -3.14 -13.24
C ARG A 232 -13.18 -4.40 -12.35
N ALA A 233 -14.32 -4.86 -11.87
CA ALA A 233 -14.44 -6.02 -10.99
C ALA A 233 -13.92 -7.32 -11.63
N GLU A 234 -14.00 -7.47 -12.96
CA GLU A 234 -13.45 -8.62 -13.68
C GLU A 234 -11.92 -8.69 -13.62
N ASP A 235 -11.24 -7.54 -13.72
CA ASP A 235 -9.79 -7.46 -13.56
C ASP A 235 -9.37 -7.81 -12.13
N VAL A 236 -10.17 -7.39 -11.14
CA VAL A 236 -9.94 -7.77 -9.72
C VAL A 236 -10.04 -9.29 -9.53
N ARG A 237 -11.04 -9.95 -10.16
CA ARG A 237 -11.15 -11.42 -10.11
C ARG A 237 -9.95 -12.10 -10.76
N THR A 238 -9.47 -11.57 -11.88
CA THR A 238 -8.28 -12.07 -12.58
C THR A 238 -7.04 -11.98 -11.70
N LEU A 239 -6.80 -10.82 -11.11
CA LEU A 239 -5.69 -10.58 -10.19
C LEU A 239 -5.75 -11.47 -8.95
N LEU A 240 -6.95 -11.65 -8.37
CA LEU A 240 -7.14 -12.55 -7.22
C LEU A 240 -6.85 -14.00 -7.57
N GLY A 241 -7.31 -14.46 -8.73
CA GLY A 241 -7.03 -15.82 -9.21
C GLY A 241 -5.52 -16.07 -9.34
N GLU A 242 -4.79 -15.14 -9.92
CA GLU A 242 -3.34 -15.21 -10.05
C GLU A 242 -2.63 -15.13 -8.68
N LEU A 243 -3.08 -14.21 -7.80
CA LEU A 243 -2.56 -14.10 -6.43
C LEU A 243 -2.69 -15.43 -5.67
N LYS A 244 -3.87 -16.04 -5.70
CA LYS A 244 -4.12 -17.32 -5.02
C LYS A 244 -3.24 -18.43 -5.58
N ALA A 245 -3.15 -18.55 -6.91
CA ALA A 245 -2.34 -19.57 -7.56
C ALA A 245 -0.84 -19.43 -7.23
N LEU A 246 -0.35 -18.18 -7.13
CA LEU A 246 1.04 -17.93 -6.73
C LEU A 246 1.25 -18.23 -5.25
N VAL A 247 0.42 -17.71 -4.36
CA VAL A 247 0.54 -17.97 -2.91
C VAL A 247 0.48 -19.47 -2.62
N ASP A 248 -0.41 -20.22 -3.29
CA ASP A 248 -0.52 -21.68 -3.11
C ASP A 248 0.73 -22.46 -3.49
N ARG A 249 1.60 -21.90 -4.36
CA ARG A 249 2.89 -22.50 -4.72
C ARG A 249 4.00 -22.25 -3.70
N TYR A 250 3.90 -21.16 -2.93
CA TYR A 250 4.96 -20.72 -2.01
C TYR A 250 4.61 -20.89 -0.54
N VAL A 251 3.37 -21.25 -0.23
CA VAL A 251 2.80 -21.49 1.11
C VAL A 251 1.98 -22.79 1.10
#